data_d48827ecd30d084baf1bf84c2c6fc383
#
_entry.id   d48827ecd30d084baf1bf84c2c6fc383
#
_cell.length_a   1.000
_cell.length_b   1.000
_cell.length_c   1.000
_cell.angle_alpha   90.00
_cell.angle_beta   90.00
_cell.angle_gamma   90.00
#
_symmetry.space_group_name_H-M   'P 1'
#
loop_
_entity.id
_entity.type
_entity.pdbx_description
1 polymer ?
#
loop_
_entity_poly.entity_id
_entity_poly.type
_entity_poly.pdbx_seq_one_letter_code
_entity_poly.pdbx_strand_id
1 'polypeptide(L)'
;MKHAHYLLGTLLVAGLFSTQALADGIRASLTLSKTNFTSAEDIKVQVTLTNEEAVPVRVLKWYTPAEGVEEALFKVSVNGVETDYLGAHYKRPAAQQKDYIQLKSGQSVSYEVELSSLYDLSKTGQYEISYHAESYTLFTNNPGQDKKLARLGITGISSAPVSFYLEAKQGGITTTAKPGDGGGTTVNGVTFTGRCSNTQQTSILAGLAAAKTMSADAKNYLTSYSSPSSSVRYKTWFGNYDAGRWSTVRGNFNNIDSALNTQPLTFDCSCKKSYFAYVYPTQPYKVYLCNAFWTAPTSGTDSKGGTIVHELSHFNVVAGTDDLAYGHSAAKSLAISNPAQAVQNADSHEYFAENTPAQN
;
A
#
# COMPACT_ATOMS: atom_id res chain seq x y z
N MET A 1 -53.62 -35.89 50.57
CA MET A 1 -53.09 -35.98 49.17
C MET A 1 -52.72 -34.60 48.74
N LYS A 2 -51.39 -34.32 48.66
CA LYS A 2 -50.85 -33.02 48.28
C LYS A 2 -50.29 -33.16 46.83
N HIS A 3 -50.85 -32.41 45.89
CA HIS A 3 -50.33 -32.34 44.54
C HIS A 3 -49.27 -31.27 44.47
N ALA A 4 -48.03 -31.66 44.08
CA ALA A 4 -46.93 -30.73 43.80
C ALA A 4 -46.97 -30.41 42.30
N HIS A 5 -47.10 -29.11 41.98
CA HIS A 5 -46.96 -28.63 40.59
C HIS A 5 -45.48 -28.25 40.36
N TYR A 6 -44.86 -28.94 39.41
CA TYR A 6 -43.54 -28.55 38.87
C TYR A 6 -43.74 -27.54 37.75
N LEU A 7 -43.27 -26.33 37.94
CA LEU A 7 -43.14 -25.34 36.89
C LEU A 7 -41.80 -25.58 36.15
N LEU A 8 -41.92 -26.00 34.88
CA LEU A 8 -40.79 -26.06 33.95
C LEU A 8 -40.51 -24.64 33.45
N GLY A 9 -39.43 -24.03 33.94
CA GLY A 9 -38.91 -22.78 33.41
C GLY A 9 -38.10 -23.05 32.13
N THR A 10 -38.62 -22.65 30.98
CA THR A 10 -37.89 -22.62 29.71
C THR A 10 -36.95 -21.42 29.72
N LEU A 11 -35.65 -21.68 29.82
CA LEU A 11 -34.60 -20.66 29.60
C LEU A 11 -34.54 -20.37 28.10
N LEU A 12 -35.03 -19.20 27.66
CA LEU A 12 -34.76 -18.65 26.36
C LEU A 12 -33.33 -18.10 26.37
N VAL A 13 -32.40 -18.80 25.76
CA VAL A 13 -31.09 -18.24 25.42
C VAL A 13 -31.30 -17.32 24.21
N ALA A 14 -31.39 -16.03 24.46
CA ALA A 14 -31.36 -15.01 23.45
C ALA A 14 -29.90 -14.94 22.91
N GLY A 15 -29.63 -15.62 21.81
CA GLY A 15 -28.41 -15.44 21.08
C GLY A 15 -28.35 -14.00 20.56
N LEU A 16 -27.40 -13.23 21.05
CA LEU A 16 -27.02 -11.94 20.48
C LEU A 16 -26.39 -12.20 19.12
N PHE A 17 -27.21 -12.24 18.07
CA PHE A 17 -26.70 -12.11 16.72
C PHE A 17 -26.23 -10.65 16.57
N SER A 18 -24.92 -10.43 16.70
CA SER A 18 -24.30 -9.21 16.18
C SER A 18 -24.56 -9.20 14.67
N THR A 19 -25.43 -8.32 14.21
CA THR A 19 -25.56 -7.99 12.81
C THR A 19 -24.25 -7.32 12.40
N GLN A 20 -23.29 -8.11 11.92
CA GLN A 20 -22.14 -7.58 11.19
C GLN A 20 -22.73 -6.89 9.96
N ALA A 21 -22.40 -5.61 9.78
CA ALA A 21 -22.66 -4.93 8.53
C ALA A 21 -22.00 -5.77 7.44
N LEU A 22 -22.82 -6.35 6.56
CA LEU A 22 -22.35 -7.06 5.39
C LEU A 22 -21.63 -6.00 4.53
N ALA A 23 -20.31 -6.10 4.43
CA ALA A 23 -19.58 -5.40 3.40
C ALA A 23 -20.02 -6.05 2.08
N ASP A 24 -20.82 -5.32 1.31
CA ASP A 24 -21.28 -5.77 0.00
C ASP A 24 -20.05 -6.06 -0.88
N GLY A 25 -19.99 -7.25 -1.49
CA GLY A 25 -18.95 -7.58 -2.45
C GLY A 25 -18.15 -8.85 -2.11
N ILE A 26 -16.89 -8.69 -1.75
CA ILE A 26 -16.00 -9.79 -1.39
C ILE A 26 -15.78 -9.81 0.12
N ARG A 27 -16.14 -10.92 0.76
CA ARG A 27 -15.82 -11.14 2.18
C ARG A 27 -14.49 -11.87 2.31
N ALA A 28 -13.61 -11.34 3.15
CA ALA A 28 -12.42 -12.07 3.60
C ALA A 28 -12.70 -12.80 4.93
N SER A 29 -12.12 -13.98 5.08
CA SER A 29 -12.02 -14.69 6.35
C SER A 29 -10.62 -15.22 6.57
N LEU A 30 -10.18 -15.22 7.84
CA LEU A 30 -8.89 -15.69 8.25
C LEU A 30 -9.01 -16.94 9.11
N THR A 31 -8.08 -17.88 8.94
CA THR A 31 -7.97 -19.07 9.78
C THR A 31 -6.52 -19.33 10.13
N LEU A 32 -6.24 -19.56 11.41
CA LEU A 32 -4.95 -19.98 11.93
C LEU A 32 -4.99 -21.48 12.25
N SER A 33 -3.86 -22.17 12.08
CA SER A 33 -3.75 -23.59 12.42
C SER A 33 -3.82 -23.85 13.94
N LYS A 34 -3.43 -22.84 14.74
CA LYS A 34 -3.45 -22.86 16.21
C LYS A 34 -3.44 -21.42 16.76
N THR A 35 -3.57 -21.28 18.07
CA THR A 35 -3.64 -19.99 18.75
C THR A 35 -2.41 -19.66 19.62
N ASN A 36 -1.43 -20.56 19.70
CA ASN A 36 -0.20 -20.33 20.43
C ASN A 36 0.99 -20.76 19.57
N PHE A 37 1.94 -19.86 19.40
CA PHE A 37 3.15 -20.06 18.60
C PHE A 37 4.39 -19.78 19.44
N THR A 38 5.46 -20.48 19.12
CA THR A 38 6.80 -20.25 19.67
C THR A 38 7.65 -19.50 18.67
N SER A 39 8.74 -18.92 19.13
CA SER A 39 9.70 -18.17 18.30
C SER A 39 10.40 -18.98 17.20
N ALA A 40 10.23 -20.29 17.16
CA ALA A 40 10.83 -21.16 16.15
C ALA A 40 9.86 -21.46 14.99
N GLU A 41 8.63 -20.95 15.04
CA GLU A 41 7.56 -21.28 14.10
C GLU A 41 7.23 -20.10 13.21
N ASP A 42 6.97 -20.39 11.93
CA ASP A 42 6.44 -19.42 11.00
C ASP A 42 4.94 -19.22 11.26
N ILE A 43 4.51 -17.97 11.32
CA ILE A 43 3.10 -17.62 11.48
C ILE A 43 2.45 -17.63 10.11
N LYS A 44 1.64 -18.66 9.86
CA LYS A 44 0.89 -18.81 8.62
C LYS A 44 -0.59 -18.60 8.87
N VAL A 45 -1.21 -17.80 8.01
CA VAL A 45 -2.65 -17.55 8.00
C VAL A 45 -3.25 -18.00 6.67
N GLN A 46 -4.37 -18.71 6.73
CA GLN A 46 -5.16 -18.99 5.55
C GLN A 46 -6.16 -17.84 5.34
N VAL A 47 -6.09 -17.21 4.17
CA VAL A 47 -7.00 -16.17 3.72
C VAL A 47 -7.99 -16.80 2.75
N THR A 48 -9.29 -16.65 3.01
CA THR A 48 -10.33 -17.06 2.08
C THR A 48 -11.14 -15.84 1.65
N LEU A 49 -11.20 -15.60 0.34
CA LEU A 49 -11.98 -14.54 -0.28
C LEU A 49 -13.23 -15.16 -0.92
N THR A 50 -14.41 -14.71 -0.52
CA THR A 50 -15.71 -15.21 -1.00
C THR A 50 -16.49 -14.10 -1.66
N ASN A 51 -16.96 -14.33 -2.89
CA ASN A 51 -17.90 -13.41 -3.54
C ASN A 51 -19.32 -13.69 -3.02
N GLU A 52 -19.84 -12.78 -2.21
CA GLU A 52 -21.20 -12.86 -1.64
C GLU A 52 -22.24 -12.17 -2.53
N GLU A 53 -21.82 -11.52 -3.62
CA GLU A 53 -22.73 -10.91 -4.58
C GLU A 53 -23.42 -11.93 -5.49
N ALA A 54 -24.62 -11.58 -5.95
CA ALA A 54 -25.36 -12.40 -6.92
C ALA A 54 -24.77 -12.38 -8.34
N VAL A 55 -23.72 -11.56 -8.56
CA VAL A 55 -23.05 -11.37 -9.86
C VAL A 55 -21.55 -11.62 -9.73
N PRO A 56 -20.86 -11.96 -10.84
CA PRO A 56 -19.42 -12.08 -10.80
C PRO A 56 -18.75 -10.75 -10.42
N VAL A 57 -17.77 -10.80 -9.52
CA VAL A 57 -16.96 -9.65 -9.11
C VAL A 57 -15.51 -9.85 -9.56
N ARG A 58 -14.88 -8.79 -10.04
CA ARG A 58 -13.46 -8.78 -10.38
C ARG A 58 -12.70 -8.03 -9.29
N VAL A 59 -11.63 -8.68 -8.80
CA VAL A 59 -10.77 -8.15 -7.74
C VAL A 59 -9.37 -7.99 -8.27
N LEU A 60 -8.75 -6.85 -8.03
CA LEU A 60 -7.37 -6.58 -8.43
C LEU A 60 -6.42 -7.51 -7.66
N LYS A 61 -5.63 -8.30 -8.39
CA LYS A 61 -4.74 -9.33 -7.82
C LYS A 61 -3.75 -8.77 -6.81
N TRP A 62 -3.28 -7.55 -7.04
CA TRP A 62 -2.29 -6.89 -6.18
C TRP A 62 -2.74 -6.74 -4.73
N TYR A 63 -4.06 -6.64 -4.53
CA TYR A 63 -4.70 -6.58 -3.21
C TYR A 63 -5.28 -7.93 -2.79
N THR A 64 -4.69 -9.02 -3.30
CA THR A 64 -4.99 -10.40 -2.91
C THR A 64 -3.69 -11.18 -2.80
N PRO A 65 -3.63 -12.31 -2.06
CA PRO A 65 -2.43 -13.15 -2.04
C PRO A 65 -2.23 -14.02 -3.30
N ALA A 66 -2.95 -13.75 -4.40
CA ALA A 66 -2.96 -14.63 -5.59
C ALA A 66 -1.59 -14.81 -6.27
N GLU A 67 -0.74 -13.79 -6.21
CA GLU A 67 0.61 -13.78 -6.80
C GLU A 67 1.69 -13.53 -5.73
N GLY A 68 1.36 -13.80 -4.46
CA GLY A 68 2.12 -13.43 -3.27
C GLY A 68 1.56 -12.16 -2.62
N VAL A 69 2.10 -11.79 -1.47
CA VAL A 69 1.72 -10.54 -0.80
C VAL A 69 2.67 -9.43 -1.26
N GLU A 70 2.13 -8.50 -2.02
CA GLU A 70 2.86 -7.38 -2.61
C GLU A 70 2.36 -6.02 -2.12
N GLU A 71 1.44 -6.02 -1.12
CA GLU A 71 0.88 -4.85 -0.45
C GLU A 71 0.70 -5.15 1.04
N ALA A 72 0.50 -4.13 1.86
CA ALA A 72 0.16 -4.27 3.28
C ALA A 72 -1.30 -4.76 3.44
N LEU A 73 -1.56 -6.05 3.16
CA LEU A 73 -2.90 -6.64 3.13
C LEU A 73 -3.49 -6.94 4.52
N PHE A 74 -2.73 -6.73 5.59
CA PHE A 74 -3.19 -7.06 6.95
C PHE A 74 -2.94 -5.90 7.90
N LYS A 75 -3.88 -5.69 8.80
CA LYS A 75 -3.64 -4.95 10.04
C LYS A 75 -3.19 -5.93 11.09
N VAL A 76 -2.00 -5.75 11.61
CA VAL A 76 -1.39 -6.62 12.63
C VAL A 76 -1.07 -5.77 13.84
N SER A 77 -1.51 -6.21 15.01
CA SER A 77 -1.18 -5.55 16.28
C SER A 77 -0.70 -6.54 17.32
N VAL A 78 0.13 -6.09 18.26
CA VAL A 78 0.55 -6.83 19.44
C VAL A 78 0.20 -6.05 20.69
N ASN A 79 -0.56 -6.65 21.62
CA ASN A 79 -1.05 -6.00 22.82
C ASN A 79 -1.77 -4.67 22.54
N GLY A 80 -2.49 -4.59 21.41
CA GLY A 80 -3.23 -3.40 20.96
C GLY A 80 -2.40 -2.32 20.29
N VAL A 81 -1.09 -2.54 20.03
CA VAL A 81 -0.22 -1.62 19.31
C VAL A 81 0.05 -2.20 17.92
N GLU A 82 -0.20 -1.41 16.89
CA GLU A 82 0.03 -1.81 15.49
C GLU A 82 1.52 -2.08 15.23
N THR A 83 1.81 -3.08 14.38
CA THR A 83 3.17 -3.44 13.98
C THR A 83 3.45 -2.98 12.55
N ASP A 84 4.73 -2.73 12.25
CA ASP A 84 5.14 -2.29 10.93
C ASP A 84 5.01 -3.41 9.88
N TYR A 85 4.56 -3.03 8.68
CA TYR A 85 4.70 -3.83 7.47
C TYR A 85 6.15 -3.73 6.98
N LEU A 86 6.78 -4.88 6.76
CA LEU A 86 8.20 -4.99 6.35
C LEU A 86 8.35 -5.35 4.87
N GLY A 87 7.25 -5.58 4.18
CA GLY A 87 7.23 -5.89 2.76
C GLY A 87 7.54 -4.67 1.88
N ALA A 88 7.58 -4.89 0.58
CA ALA A 88 7.86 -3.85 -0.39
C ALA A 88 6.58 -3.12 -0.83
N HIS A 89 6.70 -1.84 -1.16
CA HIS A 89 5.72 -1.07 -1.90
C HIS A 89 6.16 -0.96 -3.36
N TYR A 90 5.22 -1.04 -4.30
CA TYR A 90 5.51 -1.18 -5.72
C TYR A 90 4.83 -0.09 -6.53
N LYS A 91 5.59 0.74 -7.24
CA LYS A 91 5.00 1.58 -8.29
C LYS A 91 4.68 0.72 -9.52
N ARG A 92 3.40 0.63 -9.85
CA ARG A 92 2.89 -0.14 -10.97
C ARG A 92 2.30 0.75 -12.06
N PRO A 93 2.33 0.31 -13.34
CA PRO A 93 1.46 0.88 -14.36
C PRO A 93 0.00 0.77 -13.96
N ALA A 94 -0.85 1.64 -14.51
CA ALA A 94 -2.30 1.55 -14.29
C ALA A 94 -2.82 0.13 -14.58
N ALA A 95 -3.69 -0.40 -13.70
CA ALA A 95 -4.19 -1.76 -13.77
C ALA A 95 -4.95 -2.05 -15.07
N GLN A 96 -4.69 -3.20 -15.66
CA GLN A 96 -5.33 -3.71 -16.87
C GLN A 96 -6.27 -4.87 -16.55
N GLN A 97 -7.10 -5.30 -17.47
CA GLN A 97 -8.04 -6.41 -17.25
C GLN A 97 -7.37 -7.73 -16.80
N LYS A 98 -6.16 -8.02 -17.29
CA LYS A 98 -5.37 -9.20 -16.92
C LYS A 98 -4.93 -9.21 -15.45
N ASP A 99 -4.89 -8.02 -14.82
CA ASP A 99 -4.44 -7.85 -13.44
C ASP A 99 -5.57 -8.14 -12.43
N TYR A 100 -6.75 -8.51 -12.92
CA TYR A 100 -7.90 -8.86 -12.08
C TYR A 100 -8.17 -10.36 -12.09
N ILE A 101 -8.53 -10.92 -10.93
CA ILE A 101 -9.19 -12.22 -10.84
C ILE A 101 -10.71 -12.03 -10.86
N GLN A 102 -11.43 -12.97 -11.46
CA GLN A 102 -12.88 -12.96 -11.44
C GLN A 102 -13.40 -14.08 -10.53
N LEU A 103 -14.22 -13.72 -9.56
CA LEU A 103 -14.93 -14.65 -8.69
C LEU A 103 -16.40 -14.66 -9.12
N LYS A 104 -16.92 -15.86 -9.47
CA LYS A 104 -18.35 -16.06 -9.74
C LYS A 104 -19.15 -15.86 -8.44
N SER A 105 -20.46 -15.63 -8.57
CA SER A 105 -21.36 -15.61 -7.41
C SER A 105 -21.18 -16.85 -6.55
N GLY A 106 -21.01 -16.67 -5.23
CA GLY A 106 -20.77 -17.73 -4.26
C GLY A 106 -19.40 -18.42 -4.34
N GLN A 107 -18.53 -18.01 -5.28
CA GLN A 107 -17.21 -18.61 -5.41
C GLN A 107 -16.27 -18.12 -4.31
N SER A 108 -15.49 -19.06 -3.74
CA SER A 108 -14.42 -18.78 -2.80
C SER A 108 -13.07 -19.20 -3.39
N VAL A 109 -12.02 -18.47 -3.01
CA VAL A 109 -10.60 -18.82 -3.26
C VAL A 109 -9.84 -18.70 -1.95
N SER A 110 -8.87 -19.58 -1.72
CA SER A 110 -8.09 -19.57 -0.49
C SER A 110 -6.60 -19.56 -0.79
N TYR A 111 -5.84 -18.85 0.05
CA TYR A 111 -4.41 -18.69 -0.05
C TYR A 111 -3.78 -18.86 1.34
N GLU A 112 -2.61 -19.50 1.42
CA GLU A 112 -1.78 -19.50 2.62
C GLU A 112 -0.78 -18.35 2.54
N VAL A 113 -0.69 -17.55 3.58
CA VAL A 113 0.24 -16.42 3.71
C VAL A 113 1.11 -16.62 4.93
N GLU A 114 2.42 -16.53 4.76
CA GLU A 114 3.38 -16.46 5.86
C GLU A 114 3.59 -15.02 6.27
N LEU A 115 3.26 -14.69 7.53
CA LEU A 115 3.32 -13.32 8.05
C LEU A 115 4.67 -12.95 8.65
N SER A 116 5.47 -13.93 9.07
CA SER A 116 6.73 -13.71 9.79
C SER A 116 7.78 -12.94 8.99
N SER A 117 7.69 -12.99 7.65
CA SER A 117 8.57 -12.25 6.74
C SER A 117 8.00 -10.90 6.31
N LEU A 118 6.72 -10.62 6.61
CA LEU A 118 5.99 -9.46 6.12
C LEU A 118 5.67 -8.41 7.18
N TYR A 119 5.65 -8.82 8.46
CA TYR A 119 5.31 -7.93 9.57
C TYR A 119 6.31 -8.08 10.72
N ASP A 120 6.45 -7.01 11.52
CA ASP A 120 7.27 -7.07 12.74
C ASP A 120 6.59 -7.92 13.82
N LEU A 121 6.95 -9.20 13.90
CA LEU A 121 6.50 -10.15 14.89
C LEU A 121 7.57 -10.41 15.95
N SER A 122 8.43 -9.45 16.27
CA SER A 122 9.56 -9.60 17.19
C SER A 122 9.19 -9.55 18.66
N LYS A 123 7.97 -9.11 19.00
CA LYS A 123 7.53 -8.92 20.39
C LYS A 123 6.75 -10.13 20.88
N THR A 124 7.02 -10.56 22.11
CA THR A 124 6.17 -11.54 22.81
C THR A 124 4.85 -10.89 23.21
N GLY A 125 3.72 -11.54 22.94
CA GLY A 125 2.42 -11.02 23.35
C GLY A 125 1.24 -11.62 22.60
N GLN A 126 0.08 -11.03 22.88
CA GLN A 126 -1.18 -11.32 22.19
C GLN A 126 -1.25 -10.53 20.90
N TYR A 127 -1.24 -11.23 19.78
CA TYR A 127 -1.40 -10.66 18.44
C TYR A 127 -2.86 -10.71 18.00
N GLU A 128 -3.26 -9.70 17.25
CA GLU A 128 -4.51 -9.67 16.50
C GLU A 128 -4.23 -9.33 15.04
N ILE A 129 -4.84 -10.07 14.13
CA ILE A 129 -4.67 -9.91 12.69
C ILE A 129 -6.03 -9.80 12.04
N SER A 130 -6.24 -8.81 11.18
CA SER A 130 -7.37 -8.74 10.26
C SER A 130 -6.88 -8.51 8.83
N TYR A 131 -7.59 -9.05 7.85
CA TYR A 131 -7.38 -8.72 6.46
C TYR A 131 -7.94 -7.32 6.20
N HIS A 132 -7.16 -6.49 5.51
CA HIS A 132 -7.57 -5.14 5.16
C HIS A 132 -6.90 -4.73 3.86
N ALA A 133 -7.67 -4.67 2.78
CA ALA A 133 -7.20 -4.21 1.49
C ALA A 133 -8.12 -3.11 1.00
N GLU A 134 -7.58 -1.93 0.79
CA GLU A 134 -8.28 -0.76 0.25
C GLU A 134 -7.56 -0.25 -0.99
N SER A 135 -8.29 0.00 -2.05
CA SER A 135 -7.78 0.69 -3.22
C SER A 135 -8.93 1.28 -4.02
N TYR A 136 -8.70 2.43 -4.63
CA TYR A 136 -9.67 3.04 -5.51
C TYR A 136 -10.01 2.17 -6.74
N THR A 137 -9.08 1.31 -7.16
CA THR A 137 -9.22 0.41 -8.31
C THR A 137 -9.42 -1.05 -7.92
N LEU A 138 -9.69 -1.34 -6.64
CA LEU A 138 -9.79 -2.70 -6.10
C LEU A 138 -10.79 -3.57 -6.85
N PHE A 139 -11.95 -3.01 -7.19
CA PHE A 139 -13.02 -3.69 -7.89
C PHE A 139 -13.28 -3.01 -9.23
N THR A 140 -12.58 -3.29 -10.27
CA THR A 140 -13.04 -2.87 -11.55
C THR A 140 -13.31 -4.10 -12.40
N ASN A 141 -14.13 -4.11 -13.41
CA ASN A 141 -14.29 -3.28 -14.50
C ASN A 141 -15.43 -3.65 -15.37
N ASN A 142 -16.56 -3.50 -14.88
CA ASN A 142 -17.68 -3.25 -15.75
C ASN A 142 -18.06 -1.78 -15.52
N PRO A 143 -18.02 -0.86 -16.49
CA PRO A 143 -18.35 0.55 -16.25
C PRO A 143 -19.70 0.79 -15.55
N GLY A 144 -20.61 -0.19 -15.64
CA GLY A 144 -21.89 -0.19 -14.91
C GLY A 144 -21.76 -0.61 -13.44
N GLN A 145 -20.86 -1.53 -13.14
CA GLN A 145 -20.62 -2.05 -11.79
C GLN A 145 -19.75 -1.09 -10.96
N ASP A 146 -18.75 -0.46 -11.57
CA ASP A 146 -17.92 0.56 -10.94
C ASP A 146 -18.75 1.73 -10.41
N LYS A 147 -19.74 2.19 -11.19
CA LYS A 147 -20.66 3.25 -10.76
C LYS A 147 -21.53 2.82 -9.59
N LYS A 148 -21.92 1.54 -9.50
CA LYS A 148 -22.72 1.00 -8.40
C LYS A 148 -21.87 0.85 -7.14
N LEU A 149 -20.68 0.26 -7.24
CA LEU A 149 -19.75 0.06 -6.11
C LEU A 149 -19.24 1.40 -5.57
N ALA A 150 -18.88 2.33 -6.44
CA ALA A 150 -18.48 3.68 -6.05
C ALA A 150 -19.62 4.46 -5.34
N ARG A 151 -20.88 4.26 -5.75
CA ARG A 151 -22.06 4.86 -5.08
C ARG A 151 -22.32 4.25 -3.70
N LEU A 152 -21.92 2.98 -3.49
CA LEU A 152 -22.06 2.29 -2.20
C LEU A 152 -20.86 2.54 -1.28
N GLY A 153 -19.83 3.26 -1.74
CA GLY A 153 -18.63 3.54 -0.96
C GLY A 153 -17.77 2.30 -0.68
N ILE A 154 -17.97 1.21 -1.44
CA ILE A 154 -17.24 -0.04 -1.27
C ILE A 154 -15.89 0.10 -1.96
N THR A 155 -14.85 0.30 -1.18
CA THR A 155 -13.49 0.49 -1.65
C THR A 155 -12.52 -0.54 -1.06
N GLY A 156 -12.98 -1.42 -0.17
CA GLY A 156 -12.14 -2.32 0.59
C GLY A 156 -12.67 -3.75 0.75
N ILE A 157 -11.77 -4.64 1.08
CA ILE A 157 -12.04 -6.00 1.54
C ILE A 157 -11.52 -6.09 2.96
N SER A 158 -12.34 -6.55 3.91
CA SER A 158 -11.92 -6.73 5.29
C SER A 158 -12.40 -8.07 5.86
N SER A 159 -11.73 -8.52 6.93
CA SER A 159 -12.15 -9.68 7.71
C SER A 159 -12.43 -9.32 9.16
N ALA A 160 -13.16 -10.19 9.86
CA ALA A 160 -13.10 -10.20 11.32
C ALA A 160 -11.65 -10.52 11.76
N PRO A 161 -11.20 -10.00 12.91
CA PRO A 161 -9.87 -10.29 13.42
C PRO A 161 -9.77 -11.73 13.94
N VAL A 162 -8.56 -12.30 13.83
CA VAL A 162 -8.17 -13.54 14.51
C VAL A 162 -7.01 -13.25 15.45
N SER A 163 -6.97 -13.97 16.57
CA SER A 163 -5.97 -13.70 17.62
C SER A 163 -5.11 -14.93 17.89
N PHE A 164 -3.83 -14.70 18.22
CA PHE A 164 -2.90 -15.73 18.69
C PHE A 164 -1.89 -15.14 19.65
N TYR A 165 -1.31 -16.00 20.48
CA TYR A 165 -0.19 -15.65 21.35
C TYR A 165 1.11 -16.10 20.71
N LEU A 166 2.11 -15.22 20.68
CA LEU A 166 3.47 -15.51 20.21
C LEU A 166 4.46 -15.31 21.34
N GLU A 167 5.24 -16.36 21.62
CA GLU A 167 6.45 -16.26 22.41
C GLU A 167 7.64 -15.98 21.47
N ALA A 168 7.96 -14.70 21.28
CA ALA A 168 9.02 -14.28 20.36
C ALA A 168 10.43 -14.50 20.92
N LYS A 169 11.44 -14.61 20.05
CA LYS A 169 12.85 -14.65 20.47
C LYS A 169 13.24 -13.31 21.09
N GLN A 170 13.93 -13.36 22.22
CA GLN A 170 14.71 -12.22 22.67
C GLN A 170 15.92 -12.01 21.72
N GLY A 171 15.80 -11.08 20.80
CA GLY A 171 16.84 -10.74 19.84
C GLY A 171 16.20 -10.17 18.58
N GLY A 172 16.57 -8.94 18.24
CA GLY A 172 15.92 -8.17 17.18
C GLY A 172 15.86 -8.90 15.84
N ILE A 173 14.90 -8.45 15.01
CA ILE A 173 14.75 -8.89 13.63
C ILE A 173 16.08 -8.66 12.92
N THR A 174 16.71 -9.72 12.46
CA THR A 174 17.61 -9.62 11.33
C THR A 174 16.73 -9.52 10.09
N THR A 175 16.45 -8.31 9.64
CA THR A 175 16.01 -8.11 8.26
C THR A 175 17.07 -8.78 7.40
N THR A 176 16.76 -9.93 6.84
CA THR A 176 17.64 -10.59 5.89
C THR A 176 17.65 -9.72 4.66
N ALA A 177 18.67 -8.85 4.56
CA ALA A 177 19.03 -8.25 3.30
C ALA A 177 19.10 -9.39 2.27
N LYS A 178 18.35 -9.26 1.18
CA LYS A 178 18.32 -10.28 0.11
C LYS A 178 19.77 -10.60 -0.27
N PRO A 179 20.22 -11.87 -0.23
CA PRO A 179 21.57 -12.21 -0.65
C PRO A 179 21.77 -11.83 -2.11
N GLY A 180 22.71 -10.95 -2.41
CA GLY A 180 23.01 -10.56 -3.77
C GLY A 180 23.53 -9.15 -3.99
N ASP A 181 23.78 -8.35 -2.94
CA ASP A 181 24.50 -7.09 -3.04
C ASP A 181 25.99 -7.34 -3.35
N GLY A 182 26.27 -7.79 -4.57
CA GLY A 182 27.60 -7.68 -5.15
C GLY A 182 27.99 -6.21 -5.19
N GLY A 183 29.20 -5.88 -4.76
CA GLY A 183 29.73 -4.55 -4.53
C GLY A 183 29.19 -3.48 -5.50
N GLY A 184 28.62 -2.41 -4.93
CA GLY A 184 28.05 -1.31 -5.69
C GLY A 184 29.13 -0.41 -6.31
N THR A 185 28.82 0.20 -7.44
CA THR A 185 29.62 1.28 -8.04
C THR A 185 29.04 2.64 -7.60
N THR A 186 29.87 3.55 -7.10
CA THR A 186 29.42 4.89 -6.75
C THR A 186 29.85 5.90 -7.80
N VAL A 187 28.89 6.65 -8.35
CA VAL A 187 29.12 7.74 -9.31
C VAL A 187 28.36 8.98 -8.84
N ASN A 188 29.04 10.11 -8.74
CA ASN A 188 28.45 11.41 -8.29
C ASN A 188 27.69 11.30 -6.95
N GLY A 189 28.18 10.49 -6.00
CA GLY A 189 27.55 10.31 -4.70
C GLY A 189 26.33 9.34 -4.70
N VAL A 190 26.01 8.75 -5.83
CA VAL A 190 24.91 7.78 -5.99
C VAL A 190 25.49 6.37 -6.10
N THR A 191 25.00 5.43 -5.32
CA THR A 191 25.42 4.04 -5.35
C THR A 191 24.52 3.21 -6.29
N PHE A 192 25.12 2.38 -7.12
CA PHE A 192 24.44 1.49 -8.06
C PHE A 192 24.73 0.03 -7.69
N THR A 193 23.69 -0.77 -7.51
CA THR A 193 23.76 -2.20 -7.22
C THR A 193 22.96 -3.01 -8.24
N GLY A 194 22.95 -4.34 -8.13
CA GLY A 194 22.19 -5.18 -9.06
C GLY A 194 22.71 -5.17 -10.50
N ARG A 195 24.02 -4.88 -10.72
CA ARG A 195 24.69 -4.86 -12.03
C ARG A 195 24.12 -3.82 -12.98
N CYS A 196 23.91 -2.60 -12.53
CA CYS A 196 23.54 -1.48 -13.41
C CYS A 196 24.57 -1.28 -14.51
N SER A 197 24.16 -1.36 -15.77
CA SER A 197 25.02 -0.98 -16.90
C SER A 197 25.29 0.54 -16.93
N ASN A 198 26.33 0.99 -17.63
CA ASN A 198 26.63 2.42 -17.77
C ASN A 198 25.45 3.21 -18.35
N THR A 199 24.72 2.63 -19.32
CA THR A 199 23.52 3.25 -19.89
C THR A 199 22.42 3.39 -18.84
N GLN A 200 22.23 2.38 -18.00
CA GLN A 200 21.25 2.44 -16.90
C GLN A 200 21.66 3.48 -15.86
N GLN A 201 22.94 3.52 -15.46
CA GLN A 201 23.44 4.53 -14.53
C GLN A 201 23.21 5.96 -15.07
N THR A 202 23.53 6.22 -16.34
CA THR A 202 23.25 7.51 -16.99
C THR A 202 21.77 7.85 -16.99
N SER A 203 20.90 6.88 -17.30
CA SER A 203 19.44 7.04 -17.27
C SER A 203 18.90 7.35 -15.88
N ILE A 204 19.44 6.69 -14.84
CA ILE A 204 19.09 6.93 -13.44
C ILE A 204 19.49 8.34 -13.02
N LEU A 205 20.73 8.75 -13.34
CA LEU A 205 21.23 10.10 -12.99
C LEU A 205 20.39 11.20 -13.66
N ALA A 206 19.96 11.00 -14.90
CA ALA A 206 19.03 11.91 -15.59
C ALA A 206 17.65 11.96 -14.88
N GLY A 207 17.09 10.80 -14.51
CA GLY A 207 15.85 10.71 -13.74
C GLY A 207 15.97 11.36 -12.38
N LEU A 208 17.09 11.17 -11.67
CA LEU A 208 17.36 11.80 -10.39
C LEU A 208 17.47 13.33 -10.49
N ALA A 209 18.11 13.85 -11.54
CA ALA A 209 18.16 15.30 -11.79
C ALA A 209 16.75 15.87 -12.03
N ALA A 210 15.92 15.17 -12.80
CA ALA A 210 14.51 15.53 -12.99
C ALA A 210 13.72 15.49 -11.66
N ALA A 211 13.88 14.43 -10.87
CA ALA A 211 13.24 14.31 -9.55
C ALA A 211 13.58 15.48 -8.62
N LYS A 212 14.85 15.87 -8.56
CA LYS A 212 15.32 17.04 -7.78
C LYS A 212 14.64 18.33 -8.24
N THR A 213 14.55 18.55 -9.55
CA THR A 213 13.89 19.74 -10.12
C THR A 213 12.40 19.76 -9.78
N MET A 214 11.69 18.62 -9.98
CA MET A 214 10.27 18.48 -9.70
C MET A 214 9.94 18.66 -8.23
N SER A 215 10.74 18.05 -7.35
CA SER A 215 10.56 18.13 -5.90
C SER A 215 10.80 19.54 -5.39
N ALA A 216 11.85 20.23 -5.87
CA ALA A 216 12.11 21.60 -5.54
C ALA A 216 10.98 22.55 -5.99
N ASP A 217 10.43 22.34 -7.21
CA ASP A 217 9.29 23.11 -7.71
C ASP A 217 8.04 22.87 -6.81
N ALA A 218 7.71 21.62 -6.53
CA ALA A 218 6.57 21.26 -5.68
C ALA A 218 6.68 21.85 -4.27
N LYS A 219 7.87 21.77 -3.65
CA LYS A 219 8.17 22.35 -2.35
C LYS A 219 8.03 23.88 -2.37
N ASN A 220 8.61 24.55 -3.37
CA ASN A 220 8.52 25.98 -3.52
C ASN A 220 7.08 26.44 -3.74
N TYR A 221 6.33 25.73 -4.59
CA TYR A 221 4.90 25.98 -4.81
C TYR A 221 4.12 25.94 -3.50
N LEU A 222 4.24 24.85 -2.72
CA LEU A 222 3.53 24.68 -1.45
C LEU A 222 3.95 25.69 -0.36
N THR A 223 5.15 26.25 -0.46
CA THR A 223 5.67 27.22 0.51
C THR A 223 5.29 28.65 0.17
N SER A 224 5.27 29.00 -1.12
CA SER A 224 5.13 30.41 -1.56
C SER A 224 3.77 30.73 -2.21
N TYR A 225 2.92 29.75 -2.47
CA TYR A 225 1.63 30.01 -3.10
C TYR A 225 0.71 30.82 -2.19
N SER A 226 0.37 32.04 -2.62
CA SER A 226 -0.29 33.04 -1.78
C SER A 226 -1.75 32.74 -1.41
N SER A 227 -2.40 31.84 -2.16
CA SER A 227 -3.83 31.56 -2.00
C SER A 227 -4.10 30.04 -2.00
N PRO A 228 -3.66 29.28 -1.00
CA PRO A 228 -3.73 27.81 -0.98
C PRO A 228 -5.10 27.23 -1.29
N SER A 229 -6.19 27.86 -0.84
CA SER A 229 -7.57 27.43 -1.08
C SER A 229 -8.01 27.54 -2.54
N SER A 230 -7.33 28.31 -3.37
CA SER A 230 -7.59 28.46 -4.81
C SER A 230 -6.65 27.64 -5.69
N SER A 231 -5.70 26.89 -5.10
CA SER A 231 -4.73 26.11 -5.85
C SER A 231 -5.39 25.00 -6.67
N VAL A 232 -5.34 25.14 -8.00
CA VAL A 232 -5.84 24.11 -8.93
C VAL A 232 -4.96 22.88 -8.86
N ARG A 233 -3.62 23.04 -8.83
CA ARG A 233 -2.67 21.94 -8.74
C ARG A 233 -2.89 21.09 -7.49
N TYR A 234 -3.02 21.71 -6.31
CA TYR A 234 -3.31 21.00 -5.07
C TYR A 234 -4.66 20.29 -5.13
N LYS A 235 -5.71 21.00 -5.56
CA LYS A 235 -7.06 20.44 -5.63
C LYS A 235 -7.13 19.22 -6.55
N THR A 236 -6.37 19.23 -7.64
CA THR A 236 -6.34 18.13 -8.60
C THR A 236 -5.83 16.84 -8.00
N TRP A 237 -4.80 16.89 -7.13
CA TRP A 237 -4.11 15.71 -6.65
C TRP A 237 -4.40 15.35 -5.18
N PHE A 238 -4.85 16.34 -4.38
CA PHE A 238 -5.11 16.16 -2.94
C PHE A 238 -6.53 16.59 -2.52
N GLY A 239 -7.36 17.00 -3.48
CA GLY A 239 -8.74 17.39 -3.22
C GLY A 239 -8.91 18.80 -2.66
N ASN A 240 -10.11 19.11 -2.20
CA ASN A 240 -10.43 20.43 -1.67
C ASN A 240 -9.46 20.81 -0.54
N TYR A 241 -9.08 22.09 -0.53
CA TYR A 241 -8.17 22.61 0.45
C TYR A 241 -8.63 22.35 1.90
N ASP A 242 -7.68 21.93 2.69
CA ASP A 242 -7.74 21.85 4.15
C ASP A 242 -6.34 22.22 4.69
N ALA A 243 -6.28 23.05 5.71
CA ALA A 243 -5.01 23.58 6.20
C ALA A 243 -4.09 22.49 6.78
N GLY A 244 -4.67 21.47 7.45
CA GLY A 244 -3.91 20.34 7.98
C GLY A 244 -3.31 19.49 6.86
N ARG A 245 -4.12 19.09 5.87
CA ARG A 245 -3.66 18.32 4.71
C ARG A 245 -2.64 19.08 3.87
N TRP A 246 -2.86 20.38 3.62
CA TRP A 246 -1.86 21.23 2.96
C TRP A 246 -0.52 21.20 3.69
N SER A 247 -0.56 21.36 5.03
CA SER A 247 0.66 21.31 5.86
C SER A 247 1.36 19.95 5.79
N THR A 248 0.58 18.85 5.77
CA THR A 248 1.12 17.49 5.60
C THR A 248 1.84 17.35 4.26
N VAL A 249 1.17 17.69 3.15
CA VAL A 249 1.76 17.59 1.79
C VAL A 249 3.02 18.47 1.68
N ARG A 250 3.00 19.69 2.24
CA ARG A 250 4.17 20.56 2.30
C ARG A 250 5.31 19.92 3.09
N GLY A 251 5.01 19.29 4.24
CA GLY A 251 5.97 18.53 5.04
C GLY A 251 6.58 17.38 4.24
N ASN A 252 5.75 16.62 3.56
CA ASN A 252 6.18 15.51 2.71
C ASN A 252 7.15 15.96 1.62
N PHE A 253 6.84 17.04 0.89
CA PHE A 253 7.76 17.58 -0.13
C PHE A 253 9.04 18.19 0.43
N ASN A 254 9.01 18.76 1.64
CA ASN A 254 10.24 19.16 2.32
C ASN A 254 11.15 17.96 2.59
N ASN A 255 10.58 16.85 3.05
CA ASN A 255 11.32 15.63 3.35
C ASN A 255 11.81 14.92 2.08
N ILE A 256 10.99 14.85 1.03
CA ILE A 256 11.38 14.27 -0.28
C ILE A 256 12.53 15.08 -0.88
N ASP A 257 12.42 16.41 -0.93
CA ASP A 257 13.48 17.29 -1.45
C ASP A 257 14.78 17.17 -0.62
N SER A 258 14.66 17.10 0.71
CA SER A 258 15.79 16.85 1.58
C SER A 258 16.44 15.49 1.30
N ALA A 259 15.65 14.43 1.19
CA ALA A 259 16.16 13.09 0.91
C ALA A 259 16.92 13.04 -0.43
N LEU A 260 16.35 13.61 -1.49
CA LEU A 260 16.96 13.70 -2.81
C LEU A 260 18.31 14.43 -2.81
N ASN A 261 18.49 15.41 -1.94
CA ASN A 261 19.68 16.29 -1.95
C ASN A 261 20.72 15.94 -0.89
N THR A 262 20.34 15.28 0.20
CA THR A 262 21.25 15.10 1.34
C THR A 262 21.52 13.66 1.73
N GLN A 263 20.71 12.70 1.23
CA GLN A 263 20.84 11.31 1.64
C GLN A 263 21.64 10.46 0.63
N PRO A 264 22.33 9.41 1.08
CA PRO A 264 23.09 8.50 0.21
C PRO A 264 22.14 7.56 -0.53
N LEU A 265 21.71 7.96 -1.73
CA LEU A 265 20.76 7.18 -2.53
C LEU A 265 21.44 5.95 -3.16
N THR A 266 20.76 4.83 -3.12
CA THR A 266 21.17 3.59 -3.78
C THR A 266 20.10 3.15 -4.77
N PHE A 267 20.49 2.85 -6.02
CA PHE A 267 19.59 2.30 -7.02
C PHE A 267 20.03 0.89 -7.41
N ASP A 268 19.10 -0.04 -7.39
CA ASP A 268 19.32 -1.44 -7.71
C ASP A 268 18.66 -1.81 -9.05
N CYS A 269 19.44 -2.38 -9.99
CA CYS A 269 18.97 -2.72 -11.32
C CYS A 269 18.60 -4.20 -11.50
N SER A 270 18.50 -4.96 -10.43
CA SER A 270 18.28 -6.42 -10.50
C SER A 270 16.83 -6.83 -10.79
N CYS A 271 15.87 -5.93 -10.60
CA CYS A 271 14.44 -6.21 -10.79
C CYS A 271 14.11 -6.53 -12.25
N LYS A 272 13.27 -7.59 -12.46
CA LYS A 272 12.81 -8.03 -13.79
C LYS A 272 11.30 -8.00 -13.93
N LYS A 273 10.58 -7.50 -12.91
CA LYS A 273 9.12 -7.34 -12.97
C LYS A 273 8.73 -6.24 -13.96
N SER A 274 7.47 -6.26 -14.41
CA SER A 274 6.92 -5.25 -15.34
C SER A 274 6.55 -3.93 -14.69
N TYR A 275 6.87 -3.74 -13.40
CA TYR A 275 6.64 -2.52 -12.62
C TYR A 275 7.65 -1.42 -12.97
N PHE A 276 7.45 -0.21 -12.47
CA PHE A 276 8.44 0.87 -12.58
C PHE A 276 9.55 0.69 -11.56
N ALA A 277 9.20 0.57 -10.28
CA ALA A 277 10.15 0.41 -9.19
C ALA A 277 9.48 -0.22 -7.96
N TYR A 278 10.26 -0.44 -6.90
CA TYR A 278 9.77 -0.73 -5.56
C TYR A 278 10.80 -0.33 -4.51
N VAL A 279 10.33 -0.13 -3.28
CA VAL A 279 11.14 0.12 -2.09
C VAL A 279 10.63 -0.70 -0.91
N TYR A 280 11.48 -0.84 0.10
CA TYR A 280 11.08 -1.29 1.43
C TYR A 280 11.00 -0.07 2.35
N PRO A 281 9.83 0.35 2.85
CA PRO A 281 9.65 1.57 3.63
C PRO A 281 10.56 1.70 4.86
N THR A 282 10.93 0.56 5.45
CA THR A 282 11.83 0.46 6.61
C THR A 282 13.32 0.41 6.25
N GLN A 283 13.67 0.36 4.95
CA GLN A 283 15.06 0.34 4.45
C GLN A 283 15.30 1.60 3.58
N PRO A 284 15.41 2.79 4.20
CA PRO A 284 15.36 4.05 3.47
C PRO A 284 16.52 4.21 2.49
N TYR A 285 16.21 4.97 1.43
CA TYR A 285 17.11 5.45 0.39
C TYR A 285 17.64 4.40 -0.58
N LYS A 286 17.11 3.17 -0.58
CA LYS A 286 17.38 2.17 -1.59
C LYS A 286 16.15 1.93 -2.46
N VAL A 287 16.28 2.19 -3.77
CA VAL A 287 15.22 2.05 -4.78
C VAL A 287 15.58 0.93 -5.75
N TYR A 288 14.68 -0.01 -5.96
CA TYR A 288 14.83 -1.12 -6.90
C TYR A 288 14.08 -0.81 -8.19
N LEU A 289 14.82 -0.69 -9.29
CA LEU A 289 14.28 -0.29 -10.59
C LEU A 289 13.91 -1.48 -11.44
N CYS A 290 12.68 -1.50 -11.96
CA CYS A 290 12.12 -2.59 -12.74
C CYS A 290 11.99 -2.24 -14.23
N ASN A 291 11.39 -3.13 -15.03
CA ASN A 291 11.45 -3.02 -16.49
C ASN A 291 10.73 -1.79 -17.06
N ALA A 292 9.60 -1.36 -16.48
CA ALA A 292 8.87 -0.20 -16.97
C ALA A 292 9.65 1.12 -16.79
N PHE A 293 10.50 1.22 -15.76
CA PHE A 293 11.35 2.39 -15.52
C PHE A 293 12.25 2.70 -16.73
N TRP A 294 12.82 1.68 -17.37
CA TRP A 294 13.79 1.88 -18.45
C TRP A 294 13.19 2.52 -19.69
N THR A 295 11.91 2.27 -19.96
CA THR A 295 11.18 2.82 -21.11
C THR A 295 10.42 4.11 -20.79
N ALA A 296 10.29 4.49 -19.52
CA ALA A 296 9.65 5.73 -19.12
C ALA A 296 10.41 6.97 -19.62
N PRO A 297 9.72 8.10 -19.90
CA PRO A 297 10.39 9.36 -20.21
C PRO A 297 11.19 9.86 -18.98
N THR A 298 12.15 10.74 -19.19
CA THR A 298 12.92 11.32 -18.08
C THR A 298 12.07 12.23 -17.19
N SER A 299 11.13 12.99 -17.81
CA SER A 299 10.18 13.89 -17.18
C SER A 299 8.83 13.84 -17.92
N GLY A 300 7.77 14.37 -17.32
CA GLY A 300 6.41 14.27 -17.83
C GLY A 300 5.59 13.28 -17.01
N THR A 301 4.51 12.75 -17.53
CA THR A 301 3.64 11.81 -16.82
C THR A 301 4.27 10.41 -16.72
N ASP A 302 4.19 9.77 -15.56
CA ASP A 302 4.76 8.45 -15.26
C ASP A 302 6.26 8.38 -15.65
N SER A 303 6.99 9.43 -15.29
CA SER A 303 8.39 9.62 -15.67
C SER A 303 9.36 8.93 -14.72
N LYS A 304 10.64 8.85 -15.15
CA LYS A 304 11.74 8.39 -14.27
C LYS A 304 11.88 9.29 -13.05
N GLY A 305 11.77 10.62 -13.26
CA GLY A 305 11.83 11.60 -12.16
C GLY A 305 10.65 11.45 -11.21
N GLY A 306 9.45 11.35 -11.75
CA GLY A 306 8.22 11.11 -10.99
C GLY A 306 8.26 9.79 -10.22
N THR A 307 8.71 8.70 -10.85
CA THR A 307 8.92 7.41 -10.18
C THR A 307 9.86 7.54 -8.97
N ILE A 308 10.97 8.28 -9.09
CA ILE A 308 11.89 8.46 -7.96
C ILE A 308 11.22 9.26 -6.83
N VAL A 309 10.41 10.28 -7.13
CA VAL A 309 9.63 11.02 -6.12
C VAL A 309 8.64 10.09 -5.42
N HIS A 310 7.91 9.28 -6.18
CA HIS A 310 6.96 8.29 -5.69
C HIS A 310 7.64 7.33 -4.69
N GLU A 311 8.71 6.66 -5.12
CA GLU A 311 9.41 5.68 -4.28
C GLU A 311 10.00 6.29 -3.01
N LEU A 312 10.56 7.51 -3.08
CA LEU A 312 11.07 8.17 -1.88
C LEU A 312 9.96 8.52 -0.90
N SER A 313 8.75 8.79 -1.39
CA SER A 313 7.61 9.13 -0.53
C SER A 313 7.20 7.97 0.39
N HIS A 314 7.43 6.72 -0.01
CA HIS A 314 7.09 5.54 0.79
C HIS A 314 7.94 5.38 2.05
N PHE A 315 9.18 5.86 2.07
CA PHE A 315 10.02 5.66 3.25
C PHE A 315 9.39 6.28 4.50
N ASN A 316 9.28 5.48 5.58
CA ASN A 316 8.70 5.92 6.86
C ASN A 316 9.35 7.20 7.40
N VAL A 317 10.65 7.37 7.13
CA VAL A 317 11.42 8.56 7.54
C VAL A 317 11.25 9.76 6.59
N VAL A 318 10.49 9.61 5.49
CA VAL A 318 10.24 10.67 4.50
C VAL A 318 8.79 11.10 4.55
N ALA A 319 7.86 10.29 4.05
CA ALA A 319 6.45 10.64 4.05
C ALA A 319 5.53 9.45 4.44
N GLY A 320 6.02 8.21 4.38
CA GLY A 320 5.26 7.02 4.75
C GLY A 320 3.97 6.87 3.94
N THR A 321 4.03 7.16 2.64
CA THR A 321 2.87 7.03 1.76
C THR A 321 2.62 5.58 1.36
N ASP A 322 1.37 5.30 0.98
CA ASP A 322 0.91 4.01 0.47
C ASP A 322 0.52 4.10 -1.00
N ASP A 323 0.25 2.95 -1.61
CA ASP A 323 -0.23 2.81 -2.98
C ASP A 323 -1.76 2.58 -3.00
N LEU A 324 -2.52 3.65 -2.84
CA LEU A 324 -3.99 3.59 -2.74
C LEU A 324 -4.69 3.74 -4.10
N ALA A 325 -4.03 4.38 -5.06
CA ALA A 325 -4.56 4.60 -6.40
C ALA A 325 -3.41 4.75 -7.41
N TYR A 326 -3.44 3.96 -8.47
CA TYR A 326 -2.44 3.99 -9.54
C TYR A 326 -2.94 4.71 -10.78
N GLY A 327 -2.13 5.63 -11.31
CA GLY A 327 -2.37 6.37 -12.54
C GLY A 327 -3.20 7.64 -12.33
N HIS A 328 -3.07 8.58 -13.27
CA HIS A 328 -3.70 9.92 -13.25
C HIS A 328 -5.18 9.90 -12.94
N SER A 329 -5.94 9.01 -13.61
CA SER A 329 -7.40 8.96 -13.46
C SER A 329 -7.81 8.54 -12.05
N ALA A 330 -7.16 7.50 -11.51
CA ALA A 330 -7.46 6.98 -10.19
C ALA A 330 -7.04 7.97 -9.09
N ALA A 331 -5.83 8.55 -9.18
CA ALA A 331 -5.35 9.55 -8.23
C ALA A 331 -6.26 10.80 -8.17
N LYS A 332 -6.70 11.32 -9.34
CA LYS A 332 -7.67 12.44 -9.38
C LYS A 332 -9.03 12.08 -8.78
N SER A 333 -9.49 10.86 -9.03
CA SER A 333 -10.75 10.38 -8.46
C SER A 333 -10.65 10.19 -6.95
N LEU A 334 -9.53 9.68 -6.46
CA LEU A 334 -9.23 9.58 -5.03
C LEU A 334 -9.21 10.96 -4.37
N ALA A 335 -8.57 11.96 -5.00
CA ALA A 335 -8.54 13.34 -4.52
C ALA A 335 -9.94 13.95 -4.34
N ILE A 336 -10.88 13.58 -5.19
CA ILE A 336 -12.29 14.04 -5.11
C ILE A 336 -13.06 13.27 -4.02
N SER A 337 -12.93 11.95 -4.01
CA SER A 337 -13.76 11.07 -3.17
C SER A 337 -13.23 10.96 -1.74
N ASN A 338 -11.90 10.95 -1.55
CA ASN A 338 -11.26 10.80 -0.25
C ASN A 338 -9.94 11.60 -0.17
N PRO A 339 -10.01 12.93 0.04
CA PRO A 339 -8.82 13.77 0.15
C PRO A 339 -7.85 13.35 1.28
N ALA A 340 -8.34 12.70 2.33
CA ALA A 340 -7.49 12.20 3.42
C ALA A 340 -6.58 11.07 2.93
N GLN A 341 -7.12 10.15 2.14
CA GLN A 341 -6.32 9.09 1.51
C GLN A 341 -5.44 9.63 0.37
N ALA A 342 -5.88 10.66 -0.36
CA ALA A 342 -5.07 11.26 -1.42
C ALA A 342 -3.73 11.82 -0.89
N VAL A 343 -3.69 12.37 0.34
CA VAL A 343 -2.44 12.83 0.97
C VAL A 343 -1.56 11.69 1.49
N GLN A 344 -2.06 10.47 1.51
CA GLN A 344 -1.30 9.25 1.81
C GLN A 344 -0.86 8.51 0.54
N ASN A 345 -1.35 8.90 -0.64
CA ASN A 345 -1.12 8.19 -1.88
C ASN A 345 0.16 8.66 -2.60
N ALA A 346 1.08 7.74 -2.89
CA ALA A 346 2.35 8.02 -3.53
C ALA A 346 2.19 8.61 -4.94
N ASP A 347 1.29 8.06 -5.78
CA ASP A 347 1.00 8.60 -7.11
C ASP A 347 0.47 10.05 -7.07
N SER A 348 -0.27 10.42 -6.01
CA SER A 348 -0.71 11.82 -5.85
C SER A 348 0.47 12.77 -5.65
N HIS A 349 1.52 12.35 -4.94
CA HIS A 349 2.75 13.11 -4.76
C HIS A 349 3.56 13.16 -6.06
N GLU A 350 3.68 12.04 -6.76
CA GLU A 350 4.33 11.97 -8.07
C GLU A 350 3.73 12.96 -9.05
N TYR A 351 2.41 12.87 -9.29
CA TYR A 351 1.74 13.71 -10.28
C TYR A 351 1.67 15.18 -9.88
N PHE A 352 1.61 15.46 -8.59
CA PHE A 352 1.78 16.83 -8.10
C PHE A 352 3.17 17.38 -8.43
N ALA A 353 4.23 16.58 -8.27
CA ALA A 353 5.60 16.98 -8.60
C ALA A 353 5.81 17.12 -10.10
N GLU A 354 5.35 16.15 -10.90
CA GLU A 354 5.45 16.16 -12.37
C GLU A 354 4.75 17.37 -12.99
N ASN A 355 3.61 17.79 -12.41
CA ASN A 355 2.82 18.94 -12.85
C ASN A 355 2.58 18.92 -14.37
N THR A 356 2.14 17.80 -14.90
CA THR A 356 1.92 17.59 -16.35
C THR A 356 0.48 17.15 -16.61
N PRO A 357 -0.33 17.98 -17.33
CA PRO A 357 -0.02 19.34 -17.80
C PRO A 357 0.13 20.35 -16.66
N ALA A 358 0.93 21.40 -16.88
CA ALA A 358 1.24 22.39 -15.87
C ALA A 358 -0.02 23.08 -15.31
N GLN A 359 -0.10 23.20 -14.01
CA GLN A 359 -1.16 23.84 -13.23
C GLN A 359 -0.52 24.82 -12.24
N ASN A 360 -0.76 26.09 -12.42
CA ASN A 360 -0.18 27.18 -11.60
C ASN A 360 -1.27 27.97 -10.90
#